data_2fca010c286db64ff4c7c5e48e215d7f
#
_entry.id   2fca010c286db64ff4c7c5e48e215d7f
#
_cell.length_a   1.000
_cell.length_b   1.000
_cell.length_c   1.000
_cell.angle_alpha   90.00
_cell.angle_beta   90.00
_cell.angle_gamma   90.00
#
_symmetry.space_group_name_H-M   'P 1'
#
loop_
_entity.id
_entity.type
_entity.pdbx_description
1 polymer ?
#
loop_
_entity_poly.entity_id
_entity_poly.type
_entity_poly.pdbx_seq_one_letter_code
_entity_poly.pdbx_strand_id
1 'polypeptide(L)'
;FVIEASSYQIDYSQYFKTDYAFILNIRPDHLERHKTIQNYASAKFKLILNQNKNFYAFVENNKYLNQQIRKHKIKSKIIKINTNYNKIKKLISNSYFDNINNITNLSFILEFAKFYKLNKSKLFNTVNRFKGLDFRQQVIYKNNFVTIINDSKSTSFSSSVNLLKSYKNIFWILGGLSKKGDKLELSSKYYKNIKGYIFGKDKSFFEKKLNNKIKSNTYKNLENILKNIVQEIKLKKYKHSYILFSPSAASFD
;
A
#
# COMPACT_ATOMS: atom_id res chain seq x y z
N PHE A 1 -4.72 21.57 -10.43
CA PHE A 1 -5.17 20.87 -9.22
C PHE A 1 -4.77 19.40 -9.30
N VAL A 2 -4.37 18.81 -8.15
CA VAL A 2 -4.18 17.38 -7.99
C VAL A 2 -5.27 16.90 -7.04
N ILE A 3 -6.06 15.90 -7.48
CA ILE A 3 -7.22 15.41 -6.74
C ILE A 3 -7.06 13.90 -6.52
N GLU A 4 -7.09 13.46 -5.26
CA GLU A 4 -7.26 12.05 -4.92
C GLU A 4 -8.76 11.74 -4.88
N ALA A 5 -9.22 10.87 -5.81
CA ALA A 5 -10.62 10.49 -5.91
C ALA A 5 -10.81 9.01 -5.56
N SER A 6 -11.71 8.73 -4.63
CA SER A 6 -12.15 7.37 -4.31
C SER A 6 -13.02 6.78 -5.43
N SER A 7 -13.12 5.45 -5.47
CA SER A 7 -14.05 4.78 -6.41
C SER A 7 -15.51 5.18 -6.20
N TYR A 8 -15.88 5.54 -4.97
CA TYR A 8 -17.23 6.06 -4.65
C TYR A 8 -17.48 7.41 -5.30
N GLN A 9 -16.54 8.36 -5.15
CA GLN A 9 -16.64 9.69 -5.75
C GLN A 9 -16.71 9.61 -7.27
N ILE A 10 -15.85 8.78 -7.89
CA ILE A 10 -15.85 8.57 -9.34
C ILE A 10 -17.16 7.93 -9.81
N ASP A 11 -17.69 6.96 -9.04
CA ASP A 11 -18.90 6.21 -9.41
C ASP A 11 -20.16 7.11 -9.40
N TYR A 12 -20.24 8.04 -8.45
CA TYR A 12 -21.34 9.01 -8.36
C TYR A 12 -21.15 10.25 -9.24
N SER A 13 -19.95 10.46 -9.78
CA SER A 13 -19.65 11.66 -10.57
C SER A 13 -20.06 11.48 -12.03
N GLN A 14 -20.96 12.34 -12.52
CA GLN A 14 -21.40 12.34 -13.92
C GLN A 14 -20.53 13.25 -14.81
N TYR A 15 -20.05 14.35 -14.28
CA TYR A 15 -19.38 15.42 -15.04
C TYR A 15 -17.88 15.56 -14.76
N PHE A 16 -17.33 14.75 -13.86
CA PHE A 16 -15.92 14.82 -13.50
C PHE A 16 -15.03 14.40 -14.67
N LYS A 17 -14.26 15.33 -15.17
CA LYS A 17 -13.28 15.13 -16.25
C LYS A 17 -11.91 15.58 -15.78
N THR A 18 -10.88 14.88 -16.18
CA THR A 18 -9.49 15.17 -15.82
C THR A 18 -8.64 15.20 -17.07
N ASP A 19 -7.71 16.15 -17.15
CA ASP A 19 -6.73 16.19 -18.24
C ASP A 19 -5.77 14.99 -18.15
N TYR A 20 -5.41 14.63 -16.92
CA TYR A 20 -4.54 13.50 -16.58
C TYR A 20 -5.21 12.61 -15.55
N ALA A 21 -5.40 11.35 -15.88
CA ALA A 21 -5.93 10.34 -15.00
C ALA A 21 -4.81 9.39 -14.57
N PHE A 22 -4.74 9.05 -13.27
CA PHE A 22 -3.78 8.09 -12.73
C PHE A 22 -4.53 6.98 -12.02
N ILE A 23 -4.43 5.73 -12.50
CA ILE A 23 -4.92 4.55 -11.80
C ILE A 23 -3.71 3.74 -11.35
N LEU A 24 -3.26 3.98 -10.11
CA LEU A 24 -2.02 3.46 -9.57
C LEU A 24 -2.04 1.94 -9.39
N ASN A 25 -3.19 1.39 -8.98
CA ASN A 25 -3.38 -0.06 -8.83
C ASN A 25 -4.86 -0.43 -8.76
N ILE A 26 -5.14 -1.73 -8.97
CA ILE A 26 -6.42 -2.36 -8.66
C ILE A 26 -6.11 -3.58 -7.78
N ARG A 27 -6.43 -3.48 -6.51
CA ARG A 27 -6.34 -4.54 -5.50
C ARG A 27 -7.71 -4.75 -4.87
N PRO A 28 -8.02 -5.94 -4.33
CA PRO A 28 -9.30 -6.16 -3.63
C PRO A 28 -9.47 -5.16 -2.49
N ASP A 29 -10.43 -4.27 -2.65
CA ASP A 29 -10.86 -3.30 -1.64
C ASP A 29 -12.30 -2.87 -1.95
N HIS A 30 -13.05 -2.40 -0.93
CA HIS A 30 -14.42 -1.93 -1.07
C HIS A 30 -15.38 -2.93 -1.76
N LEU A 31 -15.15 -4.25 -1.56
CA LEU A 31 -15.98 -5.30 -2.16
C LEU A 31 -17.36 -5.40 -1.52
N GLU A 32 -17.55 -4.87 -0.33
CA GLU A 32 -18.87 -4.66 0.30
C GLU A 32 -19.77 -3.79 -0.57
N ARG A 33 -19.19 -2.81 -1.28
CA ARG A 33 -19.89 -1.89 -2.19
C ARG A 33 -19.93 -2.43 -3.62
N HIS A 34 -18.76 -2.72 -4.17
CA HIS A 34 -18.62 -3.05 -5.60
C HIS A 34 -18.89 -4.52 -5.92
N LYS A 35 -19.04 -5.40 -4.90
CA LYS A 35 -19.31 -6.85 -4.99
C LYS A 35 -18.13 -7.65 -5.58
N THR A 36 -17.55 -7.20 -6.70
CA THR A 36 -16.44 -7.86 -7.39
C THR A 36 -15.30 -6.89 -7.67
N ILE A 37 -14.09 -7.42 -7.83
CA ILE A 37 -12.93 -6.63 -8.24
C ILE A 37 -13.09 -6.07 -9.66
N GLN A 38 -13.84 -6.74 -10.51
CA GLN A 38 -14.16 -6.27 -11.86
C GLN A 38 -15.03 -5.01 -11.81
N ASN A 39 -16.07 -5.01 -10.98
CA ASN A 39 -16.93 -3.84 -10.78
C ASN A 39 -16.14 -2.69 -10.14
N TYR A 40 -15.27 -2.98 -9.17
CA TYR A 40 -14.38 -1.98 -8.58
C TYR A 40 -13.45 -1.36 -9.63
N ALA A 41 -12.83 -2.19 -10.50
CA ALA A 41 -12.01 -1.71 -11.61
C ALA A 41 -12.84 -0.86 -12.59
N SER A 42 -14.06 -1.29 -12.92
CA SER A 42 -14.97 -0.55 -13.80
C SER A 42 -15.35 0.82 -13.24
N ALA A 43 -15.66 0.89 -11.94
CA ALA A 43 -15.98 2.15 -11.27
C ALA A 43 -14.79 3.14 -11.35
N LYS A 44 -13.57 2.70 -11.04
CA LYS A 44 -12.38 3.54 -11.19
C LYS A 44 -12.09 3.91 -12.66
N PHE A 45 -12.38 3.01 -13.57
CA PHE A 45 -12.12 3.22 -15.01
C PHE A 45 -13.02 4.30 -15.64
N LYS A 46 -14.16 4.64 -15.04
CA LYS A 46 -15.01 5.78 -15.45
C LYS A 46 -14.20 7.07 -15.55
N LEU A 47 -13.18 7.26 -14.69
CA LEU A 47 -12.28 8.40 -14.77
C LEU A 47 -11.64 8.56 -16.16
N ILE A 48 -11.31 7.46 -16.80
CA ILE A 48 -10.71 7.42 -18.15
C ILE A 48 -11.77 7.56 -19.23
N LEU A 49 -12.92 6.91 -19.06
CA LEU A 49 -14.01 6.96 -20.03
C LEU A 49 -14.57 8.38 -20.22
N ASN A 50 -14.50 9.20 -19.17
CA ASN A 50 -14.95 10.58 -19.22
C ASN A 50 -13.92 11.55 -19.83
N GLN A 51 -12.71 11.08 -20.17
CA GLN A 51 -11.67 11.91 -20.78
C GLN A 51 -11.94 12.18 -22.27
N ASN A 52 -11.40 13.31 -22.78
CA ASN A 52 -11.40 13.67 -24.18
C ASN A 52 -10.15 13.14 -24.92
N LYS A 53 -10.13 13.27 -26.27
CA LYS A 53 -9.05 12.75 -27.14
C LYS A 53 -7.65 13.35 -26.87
N ASN A 54 -7.58 14.56 -26.33
CA ASN A 54 -6.32 15.27 -26.05
C ASN A 54 -5.75 14.99 -24.67
N PHE A 55 -6.42 14.16 -23.87
CA PHE A 55 -6.07 13.85 -22.49
C PHE A 55 -5.33 12.53 -22.37
N TYR A 56 -4.73 12.30 -21.21
CA TYR A 56 -3.84 11.16 -20.97
C TYR A 56 -4.25 10.39 -19.72
N ALA A 57 -4.16 9.08 -19.80
CA ALA A 57 -4.36 8.20 -18.65
C ALA A 57 -3.13 7.35 -18.42
N PHE A 58 -2.57 7.44 -17.23
CA PHE A 58 -1.47 6.63 -16.75
C PHE A 58 -2.04 5.49 -15.91
N VAL A 59 -1.79 4.26 -16.30
CA VAL A 59 -2.41 3.09 -15.69
C VAL A 59 -1.38 2.01 -15.37
N GLU A 60 -1.50 1.37 -14.19
CA GLU A 60 -0.72 0.16 -13.92
C GLU A 60 -1.02 -0.91 -14.99
N ASN A 61 0.03 -1.54 -15.51
CA ASN A 61 -0.15 -2.65 -16.42
C ASN A 61 -0.59 -3.91 -15.66
N ASN A 62 -1.88 -4.08 -15.44
CA ASN A 62 -2.46 -5.26 -14.80
C ASN A 62 -3.66 -5.81 -15.55
N LYS A 63 -4.05 -7.06 -15.21
CA LYS A 63 -5.10 -7.80 -15.92
C LYS A 63 -6.47 -7.09 -15.91
N TYR A 64 -6.86 -6.48 -14.78
CA TYR A 64 -8.18 -5.85 -14.64
C TYR A 64 -8.29 -4.58 -15.47
N LEU A 65 -7.27 -3.72 -15.43
CA LEU A 65 -7.22 -2.51 -16.26
C LEU A 65 -7.09 -2.85 -17.75
N ASN A 66 -6.30 -3.87 -18.09
CA ASN A 66 -6.19 -4.33 -19.47
C ASN A 66 -7.53 -4.87 -20.02
N GLN A 67 -8.34 -5.54 -19.18
CA GLN A 67 -9.70 -5.95 -19.57
C GLN A 67 -10.60 -4.74 -19.84
N GLN A 68 -10.56 -3.71 -18.98
CA GLN A 68 -11.34 -2.48 -19.20
C GLN A 68 -10.92 -1.77 -20.49
N ILE A 69 -9.60 -1.67 -20.75
CA ILE A 69 -9.06 -1.06 -21.97
C ILE A 69 -9.57 -1.77 -23.23
N ARG A 70 -9.63 -3.11 -23.21
CA ARG A 70 -10.14 -3.91 -24.36
C ARG A 70 -11.66 -3.80 -24.54
N LYS A 71 -12.39 -3.65 -23.42
CA LYS A 71 -13.85 -3.64 -23.42
C LYS A 71 -14.47 -2.34 -23.94
N HIS A 72 -13.75 -1.23 -23.78
CA HIS A 72 -14.32 0.11 -24.01
C HIS A 72 -13.61 0.86 -25.14
N LYS A 73 -14.38 1.68 -25.88
CA LYS A 73 -13.82 2.66 -26.83
C LYS A 73 -13.32 3.87 -26.04
N ILE A 74 -12.00 3.99 -25.90
CA ILE A 74 -11.34 5.04 -25.13
C ILE A 74 -10.97 6.18 -26.07
N LYS A 75 -11.24 7.43 -25.64
CA LYS A 75 -10.89 8.64 -26.38
C LYS A 75 -9.49 9.13 -26.07
N SER A 76 -9.10 9.06 -24.80
CA SER A 76 -7.79 9.55 -24.32
C SER A 76 -6.65 8.59 -24.68
N LYS A 77 -5.42 9.10 -24.57
CA LYS A 77 -4.21 8.31 -24.80
C LYS A 77 -3.83 7.54 -23.53
N ILE A 78 -3.70 6.21 -23.63
CA ILE A 78 -3.32 5.34 -22.50
C ILE A 78 -1.81 5.14 -22.45
N ILE A 79 -1.21 5.43 -21.31
CA ILE A 79 0.20 5.16 -20.98
C ILE A 79 0.22 4.07 -19.91
N LYS A 80 0.69 2.88 -20.28
CA LYS A 80 0.82 1.75 -19.34
C LYS A 80 2.13 1.84 -18.59
N ILE A 81 2.05 1.81 -17.26
CA ILE A 81 3.19 1.88 -16.38
C ILE A 81 3.64 0.47 -16.00
N ASN A 82 4.90 0.18 -16.29
CA ASN A 82 5.60 -1.03 -15.87
C ASN A 82 6.69 -0.64 -14.87
N THR A 83 6.56 -1.09 -13.64
CA THR A 83 7.53 -0.78 -12.60
C THR A 83 8.78 -1.63 -12.75
N ASN A 84 9.90 -1.00 -13.03
CA ASN A 84 11.22 -1.65 -12.96
C ASN A 84 11.90 -1.28 -11.64
N TYR A 85 11.67 -2.12 -10.61
CA TYR A 85 12.18 -1.89 -9.27
C TYR A 85 13.70 -1.62 -9.24
N ASN A 86 14.48 -2.53 -9.81
CA ASN A 86 15.94 -2.46 -9.74
C ASN A 86 16.51 -1.22 -10.45
N LYS A 87 15.93 -0.85 -11.60
CA LYS A 87 16.34 0.33 -12.34
C LYS A 87 16.07 1.61 -11.56
N ILE A 88 14.86 1.74 -10.99
CA ILE A 88 14.47 2.93 -10.23
C ILE A 88 15.30 3.02 -8.95
N LYS A 89 15.49 1.90 -8.24
CA LYS A 89 16.25 1.87 -6.98
C LYS A 89 17.70 2.33 -7.14
N LYS A 90 18.32 2.09 -8.29
CA LYS A 90 19.69 2.59 -8.60
C LYS A 90 19.75 4.12 -8.77
N LEU A 91 18.61 4.77 -9.02
CA LEU A 91 18.56 6.22 -9.29
C LEU A 91 18.27 7.05 -8.05
N ILE A 92 17.89 6.42 -6.94
CA ILE A 92 17.44 7.10 -5.72
C ILE A 92 18.11 6.52 -4.48
N SER A 93 18.40 7.38 -3.51
CA SER A 93 18.98 7.00 -2.21
C SER A 93 17.99 6.99 -1.06
N ASN A 94 16.77 7.51 -1.26
CA ASN A 94 15.77 7.65 -0.24
C ASN A 94 15.15 6.29 0.15
N SER A 95 15.32 5.90 1.41
CA SER A 95 14.81 4.64 1.97
C SER A 95 13.27 4.54 2.03
N TYR A 96 12.54 5.64 1.92
CA TYR A 96 11.08 5.61 1.78
C TYR A 96 10.65 4.76 0.57
N PHE A 97 11.47 4.73 -0.47
CA PHE A 97 11.23 3.94 -1.68
C PHE A 97 11.88 2.54 -1.66
N ASP A 98 12.19 1.98 -0.48
CA ASP A 98 12.73 0.62 -0.36
C ASP A 98 11.68 -0.47 -0.55
N ASN A 99 10.41 -0.12 -0.56
CA ASN A 99 9.32 -1.07 -0.78
C ASN A 99 8.68 -0.93 -2.17
N ILE A 100 8.09 -2.04 -2.63
CA ILE A 100 7.54 -2.13 -3.99
C ILE A 100 6.38 -1.16 -4.25
N ASN A 101 5.54 -0.86 -3.26
CA ASN A 101 4.41 0.06 -3.44
C ASN A 101 4.89 1.48 -3.72
N ASN A 102 5.83 1.96 -2.92
CA ASN A 102 6.35 3.32 -3.05
C ASN A 102 7.14 3.48 -4.36
N ILE A 103 7.91 2.46 -4.78
CA ILE A 103 8.56 2.46 -6.10
C ILE A 103 7.52 2.41 -7.23
N THR A 104 6.44 1.64 -7.08
CA THR A 104 5.36 1.63 -8.08
C THR A 104 4.74 3.02 -8.21
N ASN A 105 4.41 3.68 -7.10
CA ASN A 105 3.90 5.04 -7.13
C ASN A 105 4.91 6.02 -7.76
N LEU A 106 6.20 5.90 -7.42
CA LEU A 106 7.26 6.71 -8.01
C LEU A 106 7.38 6.48 -9.51
N SER A 107 7.17 5.26 -10.03
CA SER A 107 7.25 4.99 -11.47
C SER A 107 6.22 5.79 -12.28
N PHE A 108 5.04 6.06 -11.71
CA PHE A 108 4.07 6.98 -12.32
C PHE A 108 4.58 8.41 -12.38
N ILE A 109 5.18 8.89 -11.29
CA ILE A 109 5.77 10.24 -11.23
C ILE A 109 6.91 10.37 -12.23
N LEU A 110 7.79 9.36 -12.33
CA LEU A 110 8.92 9.39 -13.27
C LEU A 110 8.44 9.39 -14.73
N GLU A 111 7.41 8.61 -15.07
CA GLU A 111 6.87 8.61 -16.44
C GLU A 111 6.13 9.90 -16.77
N PHE A 112 5.38 10.47 -15.82
CA PHE A 112 4.76 11.77 -15.98
C PHE A 112 5.79 12.90 -16.13
N ALA A 113 6.86 12.88 -15.31
CA ALA A 113 7.95 13.84 -15.39
C ALA A 113 8.69 13.76 -16.75
N LYS A 114 8.89 12.56 -17.27
CA LYS A 114 9.45 12.33 -18.61
C LYS A 114 8.54 12.89 -19.70
N PHE A 115 7.23 12.63 -19.60
CA PHE A 115 6.23 13.16 -20.51
C PHE A 115 6.26 14.69 -20.59
N TYR A 116 6.39 15.36 -19.46
CA TYR A 116 6.50 16.83 -19.37
C TYR A 116 7.91 17.36 -19.55
N LYS A 117 8.90 16.52 -19.86
CA LYS A 117 10.31 16.90 -20.00
C LYS A 117 10.85 17.69 -18.79
N LEU A 118 10.40 17.32 -17.57
CA LEU A 118 10.83 17.98 -16.33
C LEU A 118 12.34 17.79 -16.12
N ASN A 119 12.95 18.78 -15.44
CA ASN A 119 14.37 18.73 -15.11
C ASN A 119 14.67 17.53 -14.18
N LYS A 120 15.46 16.58 -14.68
CA LYS A 120 15.79 15.34 -13.97
C LYS A 120 16.50 15.59 -12.63
N SER A 121 17.46 16.53 -12.60
CA SER A 121 18.21 16.82 -11.38
C SER A 121 17.28 17.36 -10.28
N LYS A 122 16.41 18.33 -10.60
CA LYS A 122 15.40 18.84 -9.66
C LYS A 122 14.46 17.74 -9.19
N LEU A 123 14.01 16.87 -10.10
CA LEU A 123 13.12 15.75 -9.78
C LEU A 123 13.77 14.79 -8.77
N PHE A 124 15.00 14.31 -9.04
CA PHE A 124 15.68 13.37 -8.15
C PHE A 124 16.07 14.01 -6.83
N ASN A 125 16.45 15.28 -6.80
CA ASN A 125 16.65 16.02 -5.55
C ASN A 125 15.38 16.06 -4.70
N THR A 126 14.22 16.32 -5.31
CA THR A 126 12.93 16.32 -4.63
C THR A 126 12.58 14.93 -4.11
N VAL A 127 12.72 13.89 -4.93
CA VAL A 127 12.47 12.49 -4.55
C VAL A 127 13.37 12.07 -3.38
N ASN A 128 14.67 12.41 -3.42
CA ASN A 128 15.61 12.03 -2.35
C ASN A 128 15.36 12.78 -1.03
N ARG A 129 14.74 13.96 -1.07
CA ARG A 129 14.36 14.75 0.12
C ARG A 129 12.94 14.44 0.62
N PHE A 130 12.17 13.64 -0.12
CA PHE A 130 10.79 13.34 0.24
C PHE A 130 10.71 12.54 1.55
N LYS A 131 10.02 13.07 2.54
CA LYS A 131 9.90 12.48 3.88
C LYS A 131 8.81 11.39 4.00
N GLY A 132 8.05 11.17 2.93
CA GLY A 132 6.86 10.31 2.95
C GLY A 132 5.62 11.05 3.45
N LEU A 133 4.54 10.31 3.60
CA LEU A 133 3.29 10.79 4.19
C LEU A 133 3.20 10.24 5.61
N ASP A 134 2.69 11.04 6.53
CA ASP A 134 2.44 10.62 7.89
C ASP A 134 1.50 9.40 7.93
N PHE A 135 1.80 8.48 8.81
CA PHE A 135 1.03 7.24 9.03
C PHE A 135 0.99 6.27 7.83
N ARG A 136 1.78 6.51 6.77
CA ARG A 136 1.92 5.61 5.62
C ARG A 136 3.37 5.11 5.52
N GLN A 137 3.63 3.97 6.13
CA GLN A 137 4.97 3.34 6.18
C GLN A 137 6.06 4.31 6.68
N GLN A 138 5.66 5.22 7.55
CA GLN A 138 6.52 6.24 8.13
C GLN A 138 7.51 5.62 9.09
N VAL A 139 8.79 5.77 8.83
CA VAL A 139 9.84 5.40 9.79
C VAL A 139 9.86 6.45 10.90
N ILE A 140 9.39 6.08 12.09
CA ILE A 140 9.33 6.96 13.27
C ILE A 140 10.53 6.82 14.20
N TYR A 141 11.23 5.70 14.10
CA TYR A 141 12.47 5.45 14.85
C TYR A 141 13.36 4.47 14.09
N LYS A 142 14.67 4.71 14.10
CA LYS A 142 15.66 3.80 13.50
C LYS A 142 17.00 3.93 14.22
N ASN A 143 17.57 2.77 14.57
CA ASN A 143 18.97 2.64 15.01
C ASN A 143 19.59 1.37 14.38
N ASN A 144 20.76 0.96 14.84
CA ASN A 144 21.45 -0.22 14.31
C ASN A 144 20.73 -1.55 14.57
N PHE A 145 19.82 -1.61 15.52
CA PHE A 145 19.16 -2.84 15.96
C PHE A 145 17.66 -2.89 15.67
N VAL A 146 17.01 -1.73 15.59
CA VAL A 146 15.55 -1.63 15.47
C VAL A 146 15.15 -0.53 14.51
N THR A 147 14.15 -0.83 13.69
CA THR A 147 13.39 0.16 12.91
C THR A 147 11.92 0.07 13.29
N ILE A 148 11.29 1.18 13.66
CA ILE A 148 9.86 1.27 13.95
C ILE A 148 9.16 2.00 12.82
N ILE A 149 8.15 1.35 12.25
CA ILE A 149 7.40 1.85 11.11
C ILE A 149 5.93 2.01 11.50
N ASN A 150 5.43 3.23 11.37
CA ASN A 150 4.01 3.56 11.53
C ASN A 150 3.31 3.51 10.17
N ASP A 151 2.39 2.57 10.03
CA ASP A 151 1.55 2.36 8.85
C ASP A 151 0.07 2.28 9.28
N SER A 152 -0.34 3.15 10.22
CA SER A 152 -1.70 3.14 10.79
C SER A 152 -2.80 3.44 9.75
N LYS A 153 -2.45 3.94 8.57
CA LYS A 153 -3.36 4.04 7.41
C LYS A 153 -3.63 2.70 6.72
N SER A 154 -3.00 1.62 7.16
CA SER A 154 -3.26 0.26 6.65
C SER A 154 -4.56 -0.29 7.22
N THR A 155 -5.63 -0.20 6.47
CA THR A 155 -7.01 -0.54 6.90
C THR A 155 -7.49 -1.93 6.45
N SER A 156 -6.59 -2.75 5.89
CA SER A 156 -6.87 -4.11 5.43
C SER A 156 -5.60 -4.97 5.41
N PHE A 157 -5.74 -6.29 5.41
CA PHE A 157 -4.60 -7.20 5.22
C PHE A 157 -3.86 -6.93 3.90
N SER A 158 -4.59 -6.67 2.82
CA SER A 158 -3.98 -6.40 1.51
C SER A 158 -3.05 -5.19 1.52
N SER A 159 -3.33 -4.16 2.33
CA SER A 159 -2.47 -2.98 2.47
C SER A 159 -1.18 -3.29 3.25
N SER A 160 -1.22 -4.19 4.25
CA SER A 160 -0.05 -4.58 5.05
C SER A 160 0.86 -5.59 4.36
N VAL A 161 0.34 -6.43 3.45
CA VAL A 161 1.07 -7.57 2.86
C VAL A 161 2.41 -7.17 2.25
N ASN A 162 2.47 -6.06 1.53
CA ASN A 162 3.72 -5.65 0.89
C ASN A 162 4.78 -5.19 1.90
N LEU A 163 4.36 -4.53 2.97
CA LEU A 163 5.24 -4.15 4.07
C LEU A 163 5.80 -5.41 4.77
N LEU A 164 4.95 -6.41 5.01
CA LEU A 164 5.35 -7.70 5.59
C LEU A 164 6.32 -8.51 4.71
N LYS A 165 6.32 -8.30 3.40
CA LYS A 165 7.26 -8.93 2.46
C LYS A 165 8.62 -8.22 2.40
N SER A 166 8.69 -6.97 2.84
CA SER A 166 9.87 -6.11 2.64
C SER A 166 10.96 -6.34 3.67
N TYR A 167 10.66 -6.96 4.81
CA TYR A 167 11.60 -7.08 5.92
C TYR A 167 11.70 -8.51 6.47
N LYS A 168 12.67 -8.71 7.37
CA LYS A 168 12.85 -9.94 8.20
C LYS A 168 12.78 -9.57 9.67
N ASN A 169 12.55 -10.56 10.54
CA ASN A 169 12.43 -10.37 12.00
C ASN A 169 11.37 -9.30 12.35
N ILE A 170 10.16 -9.52 11.86
CA ILE A 170 9.05 -8.58 11.95
C ILE A 170 8.23 -8.84 13.20
N PHE A 171 8.04 -7.80 13.99
CA PHE A 171 7.08 -7.70 15.08
C PHE A 171 5.89 -6.89 14.58
N TRP A 172 4.87 -7.59 14.09
CA TRP A 172 3.70 -6.98 13.46
C TRP A 172 2.62 -6.69 14.48
N ILE A 173 2.34 -5.43 14.74
CA ILE A 173 1.26 -4.96 15.61
C ILE A 173 0.03 -4.71 14.74
N LEU A 174 -1.05 -5.47 15.03
CA LEU A 174 -2.26 -5.45 14.22
C LEU A 174 -3.51 -5.60 15.10
N GLY A 175 -4.67 -5.27 14.53
CA GLY A 175 -5.97 -5.38 15.19
C GLY A 175 -6.75 -4.08 15.21
N GLY A 176 -7.97 -4.12 15.73
CA GLY A 176 -8.97 -3.07 15.72
C GLY A 176 -10.30 -3.63 15.22
N LEU A 177 -11.09 -2.87 14.45
CA LEU A 177 -12.32 -3.33 13.82
C LEU A 177 -12.02 -4.09 12.52
N SER A 178 -12.49 -5.32 12.45
CA SER A 178 -12.29 -6.17 11.26
C SER A 178 -13.14 -5.72 10.07
N LYS A 179 -12.64 -5.94 8.86
CA LYS A 179 -13.43 -5.80 7.62
C LYS A 179 -13.98 -7.14 7.18
N LYS A 180 -15.28 -7.21 6.93
CA LYS A 180 -15.94 -8.41 6.40
C LYS A 180 -15.30 -8.82 5.06
N GLY A 181 -14.92 -10.09 4.94
CA GLY A 181 -14.34 -10.63 3.70
C GLY A 181 -12.84 -10.37 3.52
N ASP A 182 -12.18 -9.62 4.43
CA ASP A 182 -10.74 -9.38 4.33
C ASP A 182 -9.93 -10.67 4.55
N LYS A 183 -8.90 -10.87 3.71
CA LYS A 183 -8.09 -12.09 3.68
C LYS A 183 -6.61 -11.76 3.70
N LEU A 184 -5.85 -12.50 4.51
CA LEU A 184 -4.40 -12.43 4.51
C LEU A 184 -3.84 -13.29 3.34
N GLU A 185 -3.56 -12.64 2.22
CA GLU A 185 -2.94 -13.26 1.03
C GLU A 185 -1.42 -13.10 1.08
N LEU A 186 -0.79 -13.80 2.01
CA LEU A 186 0.66 -13.81 2.20
C LEU A 186 1.18 -15.24 1.97
N SER A 187 2.24 -15.38 1.18
CA SER A 187 2.88 -16.68 0.94
C SER A 187 3.53 -17.23 2.21
N SER A 188 3.44 -18.54 2.43
CA SER A 188 3.97 -19.26 3.61
C SER A 188 5.47 -19.04 3.84
N LYS A 189 6.25 -18.79 2.79
CA LYS A 189 7.69 -18.49 2.90
C LYS A 189 8.02 -17.28 3.79
N TYR A 190 7.05 -16.38 4.02
CA TYR A 190 7.23 -15.20 4.87
C TYR A 190 6.82 -15.43 6.33
N TYR A 191 6.00 -16.45 6.63
CA TYR A 191 5.38 -16.64 7.94
C TYR A 191 6.40 -16.71 9.09
N LYS A 192 7.49 -17.44 8.90
CA LYS A 192 8.54 -17.62 9.92
C LYS A 192 9.30 -16.33 10.28
N ASN A 193 9.21 -15.31 9.43
CA ASN A 193 9.87 -14.02 9.64
C ASN A 193 8.98 -13.03 10.40
N ILE A 194 7.74 -13.40 10.72
CA ILE A 194 6.73 -12.49 11.27
C ILE A 194 6.19 -13.08 12.56
N LYS A 195 6.04 -12.22 13.57
CA LYS A 195 5.31 -12.52 14.79
C LYS A 195 4.21 -11.48 14.98
N GLY A 196 2.96 -11.93 15.14
CA GLY A 196 1.77 -11.09 15.27
C GLY A 196 1.51 -10.70 16.75
N TYR A 197 1.22 -9.43 16.98
CA TYR A 197 0.83 -8.85 18.25
C TYR A 197 -0.53 -8.21 18.09
N ILE A 198 -1.57 -8.90 18.57
CA ILE A 198 -2.97 -8.56 18.29
C ILE A 198 -3.56 -7.77 19.45
N PHE A 199 -4.24 -6.67 19.15
CA PHE A 199 -5.01 -5.90 20.14
C PHE A 199 -6.29 -5.32 19.51
N GLY A 200 -7.04 -4.52 20.28
CA GLY A 200 -8.27 -3.88 19.79
C GLY A 200 -9.51 -4.75 19.97
N LYS A 201 -10.59 -4.40 19.30
CA LYS A 201 -11.93 -4.93 19.55
C LYS A 201 -12.14 -6.36 19.02
N ASP A 202 -11.78 -6.62 17.77
CA ASP A 202 -12.06 -7.90 17.10
C ASP A 202 -10.87 -8.88 17.14
N LYS A 203 -10.21 -9.04 18.31
CA LYS A 203 -9.02 -9.89 18.47
C LYS A 203 -9.20 -11.29 17.91
N SER A 204 -10.32 -11.94 18.19
CA SER A 204 -10.64 -13.31 17.74
C SER A 204 -10.67 -13.46 16.23
N PHE A 205 -11.10 -12.41 15.49
CA PHE A 205 -11.03 -12.41 14.04
C PHE A 205 -9.57 -12.48 13.55
N PHE A 206 -8.69 -11.63 14.10
CA PHE A 206 -7.29 -11.59 13.70
C PHE A 206 -6.55 -12.86 14.12
N GLU A 207 -6.79 -13.40 15.32
CA GLU A 207 -6.24 -14.69 15.76
C GLU A 207 -6.61 -15.81 14.77
N LYS A 208 -7.89 -15.94 14.42
CA LYS A 208 -8.37 -16.94 13.47
C LYS A 208 -7.71 -16.80 12.10
N LYS A 209 -7.44 -15.58 11.63
CA LYS A 209 -6.79 -15.32 10.33
C LYS A 209 -5.29 -15.66 10.35
N LEU A 210 -4.62 -15.50 11.48
CA LEU A 210 -3.19 -15.81 11.65
C LEU A 210 -2.94 -17.27 12.06
N ASN A 211 -3.94 -17.95 12.62
CA ASN A 211 -3.83 -19.32 13.10
C ASN A 211 -3.21 -20.24 12.04
N ASN A 212 -2.29 -21.13 12.46
CA ASN A 212 -1.52 -22.05 11.61
C ASN A 212 -0.67 -21.36 10.50
N LYS A 213 -0.53 -20.03 10.53
CA LYS A 213 0.24 -19.25 9.57
C LYS A 213 1.36 -18.46 10.24
N ILE A 214 1.00 -17.58 11.14
CA ILE A 214 1.92 -16.67 11.81
C ILE A 214 1.74 -16.82 13.31
N LYS A 215 2.83 -17.09 14.05
CA LYS A 215 2.80 -17.12 15.50
C LYS A 215 2.31 -15.78 16.04
N SER A 216 1.25 -15.77 16.83
CA SER A 216 0.66 -14.53 17.33
C SER A 216 0.15 -14.69 18.77
N ASN A 217 0.11 -13.56 19.48
CA ASN A 217 -0.47 -13.45 20.82
C ASN A 217 -1.39 -12.23 20.88
N THR A 218 -2.39 -12.27 21.77
CA THR A 218 -3.29 -11.14 22.03
C THR A 218 -2.89 -10.36 23.27
N TYR A 219 -3.17 -9.07 23.24
CA TYR A 219 -2.80 -8.13 24.29
C TYR A 219 -3.97 -7.20 24.64
N LYS A 220 -3.92 -6.62 25.84
CA LYS A 220 -4.94 -5.69 26.31
C LYS A 220 -4.82 -4.32 25.62
N ASN A 221 -3.61 -3.84 25.43
CA ASN A 221 -3.32 -2.52 24.86
C ASN A 221 -1.93 -2.49 24.20
N LEU A 222 -1.65 -1.38 23.51
CA LEU A 222 -0.39 -1.16 22.80
C LEU A 222 0.83 -1.11 23.73
N GLU A 223 0.68 -0.57 24.95
CA GLU A 223 1.78 -0.48 25.91
C GLU A 223 2.31 -1.87 26.29
N ASN A 224 1.40 -2.83 26.57
CA ASN A 224 1.77 -4.21 26.88
C ASN A 224 2.46 -4.90 25.70
N ILE A 225 2.04 -4.60 24.47
CA ILE A 225 2.70 -5.08 23.26
C ILE A 225 4.13 -4.58 23.20
N LEU A 226 4.34 -3.27 23.33
CA LEU A 226 5.66 -2.67 23.22
C LEU A 226 6.62 -3.18 24.30
N LYS A 227 6.17 -3.31 25.56
CA LYS A 227 6.95 -3.92 26.64
C LYS A 227 7.40 -5.35 26.28
N ASN A 228 6.48 -6.17 25.76
CA ASN A 228 6.78 -7.55 25.38
C ASN A 228 7.76 -7.62 24.20
N ILE A 229 7.56 -6.81 23.15
CA ILE A 229 8.46 -6.74 21.99
C ILE A 229 9.88 -6.35 22.44
N VAL A 230 10.02 -5.32 23.26
CA VAL A 230 11.33 -4.86 23.76
C VAL A 230 12.05 -5.98 24.53
N GLN A 231 11.35 -6.69 25.42
CA GLN A 231 11.91 -7.85 26.13
C GLN A 231 12.37 -8.95 25.17
N GLU A 232 11.54 -9.28 24.18
CA GLU A 232 11.86 -10.32 23.21
C GLU A 232 13.07 -9.95 22.32
N ILE A 233 13.18 -8.71 21.88
CA ILE A 233 14.32 -8.22 21.10
C ILE A 233 15.62 -8.33 21.92
N LYS A 234 15.60 -7.96 23.21
CA LYS A 234 16.73 -8.06 24.12
C LYS A 234 17.19 -9.53 24.31
N LEU A 235 16.26 -10.45 24.47
CA LEU A 235 16.54 -11.87 24.70
C LEU A 235 17.10 -12.59 23.46
N LYS A 236 16.53 -12.32 22.29
CA LYS A 236 16.83 -13.08 21.06
C LYS A 236 18.02 -12.58 20.25
N LYS A 237 18.59 -11.43 20.59
CA LYS A 237 19.78 -10.84 19.94
C LYS A 237 19.70 -10.85 18.40
N TYR A 238 18.56 -10.47 17.82
CA TYR A 238 18.43 -10.33 16.37
C TYR A 238 19.44 -9.31 15.82
N LYS A 239 20.02 -9.58 14.65
CA LYS A 239 20.91 -8.62 13.97
C LYS A 239 20.21 -7.28 13.74
N HIS A 240 18.93 -7.32 13.32
CA HIS A 240 18.07 -6.14 13.16
C HIS A 240 16.60 -6.58 13.25
N SER A 241 15.76 -5.78 13.89
CA SER A 241 14.33 -6.04 14.11
C SER A 241 13.47 -4.92 13.53
N TYR A 242 12.32 -5.28 12.99
CA TYR A 242 11.33 -4.34 12.48
C TYR A 242 10.05 -4.41 13.30
N ILE A 243 9.67 -3.31 13.93
CA ILE A 243 8.37 -3.17 14.60
C ILE A 243 7.44 -2.45 13.65
N LEU A 244 6.43 -3.15 13.15
CA LEU A 244 5.48 -2.62 12.18
C LEU A 244 4.13 -2.40 12.86
N PHE A 245 3.74 -1.15 13.05
CA PHE A 245 2.38 -0.78 13.43
C PHE A 245 1.55 -0.63 12.15
N SER A 246 0.91 -1.72 11.72
CA SER A 246 0.11 -1.80 10.49
C SER A 246 -1.19 -2.56 10.83
N PRO A 247 -2.22 -1.86 11.33
CA PRO A 247 -3.38 -2.44 12.00
C PRO A 247 -4.17 -3.43 11.15
N SER A 248 -4.22 -3.25 9.84
CA SER A 248 -5.08 -4.07 8.94
C SER A 248 -6.54 -4.05 9.35
N ALA A 249 -6.99 -2.94 9.92
CA ALA A 249 -8.31 -2.77 10.53
C ALA A 249 -8.93 -1.43 10.15
N ALA A 250 -10.25 -1.32 10.23
CA ALA A 250 -10.92 -0.04 10.10
C ALA A 250 -10.54 0.88 11.27
N SER A 251 -10.37 2.18 11.02
CA SER A 251 -9.84 3.18 11.96
C SER A 251 -10.94 3.85 12.79
N PHE A 252 -11.73 3.06 13.52
CA PHE A 252 -12.77 3.58 14.40
C PHE A 252 -12.61 3.08 15.86
N ASP A 253 -11.42 2.65 16.21
CA ASP A 253 -11.03 2.25 17.57
C ASP A 253 -10.14 3.31 18.20
#